data_566a736bc08539f0afd5dc37e91c6589
#
_entry.id   566a736bc08539f0afd5dc37e91c6589
#
_cell.length_a   1.000
_cell.length_b   1.000
_cell.length_c   1.000
_cell.angle_alpha   90.00
_cell.angle_beta   90.00
_cell.angle_gamma   90.00
#
_symmetry.space_group_name_H-M   'P 1'
#
loop_
_entity.id
_entity.type
_entity.pdbx_description
1 polymer ?
#
loop_
_entity_poly.entity_id
_entity_poly.type
_entity_poly.pdbx_seq_one_letter_code
_entity_poly.pdbx_strand_id
1 'polypeptide(L)'
;MSKALEGLRILDMTHVQLGPSATQLLAWLGADVIKVELPGRGDITRTQLRDVPDVDSLYFTMLNCNKRSITLNTKTDRGKEIFRKLIAVSDVLVENFAPGALDRQGFTWETIRTINPRIIYASGKGFGTGPYIDCKAYETVAQAMGGSMSTTGLADGVPTSTGAQIGDSGTGIHLVAALLAAVIQREKTGRGQRVEVAMQDCVMNLCRVKMRDQQRLQHGPLKEYPNKEFGDTVPRSGNASGGGQPGNALKCKGGGQNDYIYVIIQPPGWKPLMNLVGRQELIADSAYATPEARLSHLDECFGIIEEWTQKHDKLDVMKTLNKLNVPCGPIMSLKELMEDSSLVSRGMVVDVEHPQRGTFRTVGCPLHLSDSPVEVKTSPGLGEHTDEILEEVVGYGGAEIAKAREEGAI
;
A
#
# COMPACT_ATOMS: atom_id res chain seq x y z
N MET A 1 -12.48 24.59 7.04
CA MET A 1 -12.43 23.57 8.11
C MET A 1 -10.99 23.16 8.29
N SER A 2 -10.52 23.00 9.53
CA SER A 2 -9.17 22.50 9.79
C SER A 2 -9.07 21.05 9.33
N LYS A 3 -7.90 20.66 8.81
CA LYS A 3 -7.65 19.26 8.41
C LYS A 3 -7.26 18.43 9.62
N ALA A 4 -7.47 17.10 9.55
CA ALA A 4 -7.25 16.19 10.68
C ALA A 4 -5.82 16.26 11.26
N LEU A 5 -4.81 16.48 10.42
CA LEU A 5 -3.40 16.59 10.83
C LEU A 5 -2.81 17.99 10.61
N GLU A 6 -3.67 19.00 10.55
CA GLU A 6 -3.20 20.40 10.46
C GLU A 6 -2.31 20.74 11.64
N GLY A 7 -1.16 21.38 11.37
CA GLY A 7 -0.14 21.71 12.36
C GLY A 7 0.88 20.61 12.65
N LEU A 8 0.70 19.40 12.11
CA LEU A 8 1.72 18.34 12.19
C LEU A 8 2.73 18.51 11.06
N ARG A 9 4.01 18.78 11.39
CA ARG A 9 5.09 18.90 10.39
C ARG A 9 5.96 17.65 10.35
N ILE A 10 6.16 17.15 9.14
CA ILE A 10 6.89 15.90 8.85
C ILE A 10 8.05 16.19 7.92
N LEU A 11 9.28 15.90 8.37
CA LEU A 11 10.45 15.82 7.50
C LEU A 11 10.50 14.45 6.85
N ASP A 12 10.27 14.42 5.55
CA ASP A 12 10.25 13.20 4.75
C ASP A 12 11.58 13.03 4.01
N MET A 13 12.48 12.20 4.55
CA MET A 13 13.74 11.81 3.90
C MET A 13 13.60 10.47 3.16
N THR A 14 12.39 10.00 2.95
CA THR A 14 12.17 8.70 2.33
C THR A 14 12.32 8.73 0.82
N HIS A 15 12.63 7.58 0.25
CA HIS A 15 12.79 7.38 -1.19
C HIS A 15 11.97 6.19 -1.68
N VAL A 16 11.76 6.13 -2.98
CA VAL A 16 11.09 5.07 -3.72
C VAL A 16 9.61 4.98 -3.33
N GLN A 17 9.18 4.00 -2.54
CA GLN A 17 7.74 3.76 -2.37
C GLN A 17 7.31 3.59 -0.93
N LEU A 18 7.98 2.76 -0.10
CA LEU A 18 7.55 2.47 1.26
C LEU A 18 7.24 3.73 2.07
N GLY A 19 8.25 4.58 2.24
CA GLY A 19 8.11 5.82 3.00
C GLY A 19 7.25 6.87 2.29
N PRO A 20 7.49 7.16 0.98
CA PRO A 20 6.68 8.12 0.25
C PRO A 20 5.18 7.80 0.27
N SER A 21 4.75 6.53 0.20
CA SER A 21 3.34 6.15 0.33
C SER A 21 2.76 6.45 1.71
N ALA A 22 3.55 6.26 2.77
CA ALA A 22 3.13 6.60 4.13
C ALA A 22 2.98 8.12 4.31
N THR A 23 4.01 8.87 3.92
CA THR A 23 4.02 10.32 4.10
C THR A 23 3.01 11.03 3.19
N GLN A 24 2.69 10.45 2.02
CA GLN A 24 1.59 10.94 1.17
C GLN A 24 0.22 10.78 1.86
N LEU A 25 -0.07 9.65 2.49
CA LEU A 25 -1.31 9.48 3.25
C LEU A 25 -1.44 10.54 4.34
N LEU A 26 -0.35 10.86 5.05
CA LEU A 26 -0.33 11.90 6.07
C LEU A 26 -0.51 13.31 5.47
N ALA A 27 0.08 13.58 4.29
CA ALA A 27 -0.11 14.83 3.56
C ALA A 27 -1.58 15.02 3.11
N TRP A 28 -2.22 13.97 2.62
CA TRP A 28 -3.64 13.99 2.28
C TRP A 28 -4.53 14.30 3.49
N LEU A 29 -4.15 13.81 4.67
CA LEU A 29 -4.85 14.09 5.92
C LEU A 29 -4.53 15.49 6.49
N GLY A 30 -3.66 16.26 5.84
CA GLY A 30 -3.40 17.67 6.17
C GLY A 30 -2.10 17.96 6.90
N ALA A 31 -1.21 16.97 7.07
CA ALA A 31 0.13 17.25 7.61
C ALA A 31 0.97 18.09 6.62
N ASP A 32 1.81 18.97 7.15
CA ASP A 32 2.84 19.70 6.40
C ASP A 32 4.03 18.78 6.16
N VAL A 33 4.02 18.09 5.00
CA VAL A 33 5.07 17.13 4.64
C VAL A 33 6.13 17.81 3.78
N ILE A 34 7.32 17.95 4.33
CA ILE A 34 8.50 18.52 3.67
C ILE A 34 9.40 17.36 3.21
N LYS A 35 9.39 17.08 1.91
CA LYS A 35 10.27 16.10 1.29
C LYS A 35 11.66 16.70 1.12
N VAL A 36 12.64 16.09 1.80
CA VAL A 36 14.05 16.51 1.76
C VAL A 36 14.77 15.71 0.71
N GLU A 37 15.32 16.38 -0.30
CA GLU A 37 15.91 15.75 -1.47
C GLU A 37 17.34 16.27 -1.72
N LEU A 38 18.18 15.44 -2.33
CA LEU A 38 19.54 15.87 -2.69
C LEU A 38 19.50 16.85 -3.87
N PRO A 39 20.18 18.00 -3.83
CA PRO A 39 20.26 18.95 -4.93
C PRO A 39 20.67 18.28 -6.25
N GLY A 40 20.02 18.69 -7.35
CA GLY A 40 20.30 18.23 -8.70
C GLY A 40 19.93 16.78 -9.03
N ARG A 41 19.57 15.96 -8.01
CA ARG A 41 19.24 14.54 -8.21
C ARG A 41 17.83 14.16 -7.73
N GLY A 42 17.46 14.58 -6.54
CA GLY A 42 16.21 14.23 -5.92
C GLY A 42 16.05 12.74 -5.59
N ASP A 43 14.78 12.33 -5.42
CA ASP A 43 14.36 10.94 -5.33
C ASP A 43 14.57 10.25 -6.68
N ILE A 44 15.13 9.04 -6.67
CA ILE A 44 15.39 8.29 -7.91
C ILE A 44 14.12 8.04 -8.73
N THR A 45 12.96 7.99 -8.10
CA THR A 45 11.68 7.80 -8.78
C THR A 45 11.30 8.98 -9.69
N ARG A 46 11.92 10.17 -9.53
CA ARG A 46 11.71 11.28 -10.48
C ARG A 46 12.10 10.92 -11.92
N THR A 47 13.11 10.04 -12.05
CA THR A 47 13.63 9.62 -13.36
C THR A 47 13.31 8.17 -13.71
N GLN A 48 12.94 7.35 -12.73
CA GLN A 48 12.66 5.94 -12.93
C GLN A 48 11.30 5.75 -13.62
N LEU A 49 11.25 4.89 -14.64
CA LEU A 49 10.05 4.59 -15.44
C LEU A 49 9.42 5.87 -16.09
N ARG A 50 10.28 6.80 -16.47
CA ARG A 50 9.85 8.06 -17.11
C ARG A 50 9.20 7.78 -18.46
N ASP A 51 7.98 8.29 -18.65
CA ASP A 51 7.18 8.18 -19.88
C ASP A 51 7.24 9.45 -20.75
N VAL A 52 7.51 10.61 -20.12
CA VAL A 52 7.71 11.89 -20.81
C VAL A 52 9.14 12.37 -20.56
N PRO A 53 9.93 12.67 -21.62
CA PRO A 53 11.30 13.19 -21.45
C PRO A 53 11.33 14.46 -20.59
N ASP A 54 12.34 14.55 -19.71
CA ASP A 54 12.63 15.70 -18.85
C ASP A 54 11.53 16.14 -17.89
N VAL A 55 10.47 15.32 -17.74
CA VAL A 55 9.39 15.51 -16.79
C VAL A 55 9.49 14.44 -15.70
N ASP A 56 9.13 14.77 -14.46
CA ASP A 56 9.06 13.80 -13.37
C ASP A 56 8.14 12.63 -13.74
N SER A 57 8.58 11.42 -13.45
CA SER A 57 7.83 10.22 -13.80
C SER A 57 6.49 10.11 -13.03
N LEU A 58 5.53 9.38 -13.57
CA LEU A 58 4.30 9.06 -12.86
C LEU A 58 4.56 8.32 -11.55
N TYR A 59 5.65 7.55 -11.47
CA TYR A 59 6.04 6.85 -10.24
C TYR A 59 6.34 7.82 -9.09
N PHE A 60 7.02 8.95 -9.38
CA PHE A 60 7.23 10.01 -8.40
C PHE A 60 5.95 10.78 -8.12
N THR A 61 5.26 11.25 -9.17
CA THR A 61 4.12 12.15 -9.02
C THR A 61 2.98 11.50 -8.23
N MET A 62 2.70 10.21 -8.47
CA MET A 62 1.62 9.49 -7.80
C MET A 62 1.88 9.19 -6.33
N LEU A 63 3.14 9.24 -5.87
CA LEU A 63 3.52 8.95 -4.47
C LEU A 63 3.90 10.20 -3.66
N ASN A 64 3.89 11.37 -4.29
CA ASN A 64 4.35 12.60 -3.62
C ASN A 64 3.37 13.77 -3.75
N CYS A 65 2.12 13.50 -4.13
CA CYS A 65 1.05 14.50 -4.11
C CYS A 65 0.92 15.17 -2.74
N ASN A 66 0.57 16.45 -2.71
CA ASN A 66 0.34 17.26 -1.51
C ASN A 66 1.57 17.50 -0.63
N LYS A 67 2.77 17.18 -1.07
CA LYS A 67 4.01 17.47 -0.34
C LYS A 67 4.63 18.80 -0.80
N ARG A 68 5.52 19.35 0.04
CA ARG A 68 6.48 20.40 -0.36
C ARG A 68 7.87 19.77 -0.54
N SER A 69 8.69 20.28 -1.44
CA SER A 69 10.05 19.77 -1.68
C SER A 69 11.08 20.82 -1.34
N ILE A 70 12.09 20.43 -0.55
CA ILE A 70 13.32 21.18 -0.30
C ILE A 70 14.52 20.39 -0.80
N THR A 71 15.43 21.03 -1.53
CA THR A 71 16.76 20.45 -1.76
C THR A 71 17.67 20.71 -0.57
N LEU A 72 18.36 19.65 -0.10
CA LEU A 72 19.30 19.76 1.03
C LEU A 72 20.37 18.67 0.96
N ASN A 73 21.63 19.10 0.94
CA ASN A 73 22.79 18.22 1.02
C ASN A 73 23.30 18.11 2.45
N THR A 74 22.79 17.14 3.20
CA THR A 74 23.19 16.90 4.60
C THR A 74 24.63 16.40 4.77
N LYS A 75 25.42 16.30 3.71
CA LYS A 75 26.87 15.97 3.79
C LYS A 75 27.71 17.22 3.98
N THR A 76 27.25 18.41 3.59
CA THR A 76 27.93 19.67 3.82
C THR A 76 27.66 20.18 5.26
N ASP A 77 28.57 20.97 5.82
CA ASP A 77 28.40 21.48 7.18
C ASP A 77 27.19 22.42 7.27
N ARG A 78 27.00 23.27 6.25
CA ARG A 78 25.80 24.12 6.16
C ARG A 78 24.53 23.31 6.02
N GLY A 79 24.53 22.27 5.21
CA GLY A 79 23.38 21.39 5.09
C GLY A 79 23.04 20.66 6.40
N LYS A 80 24.04 20.24 7.16
CA LYS A 80 23.83 19.69 8.52
C LYS A 80 23.25 20.73 9.48
N GLU A 81 23.72 21.98 9.41
CA GLU A 81 23.16 23.08 10.22
C GLU A 81 21.67 23.31 9.92
N ILE A 82 21.33 23.42 8.63
CA ILE A 82 19.96 23.57 8.18
C ILE A 82 19.10 22.38 8.63
N PHE A 83 19.61 21.17 8.49
CA PHE A 83 18.88 19.97 8.90
C PHE A 83 18.61 19.92 10.40
N ARG A 84 19.59 20.35 11.25
CA ARG A 84 19.35 20.50 12.69
C ARG A 84 18.23 21.49 13.00
N LYS A 85 18.18 22.62 12.30
CA LYS A 85 17.12 23.62 12.48
C LYS A 85 15.75 23.06 12.06
N LEU A 86 15.68 22.33 10.94
CA LEU A 86 14.46 21.66 10.51
C LEU A 86 13.98 20.62 11.53
N ILE A 87 14.89 19.78 12.09
CA ILE A 87 14.56 18.83 13.16
C ILE A 87 13.99 19.54 14.39
N ALA A 88 14.57 20.67 14.78
CA ALA A 88 14.15 21.42 15.96
C ALA A 88 12.68 21.91 15.92
N VAL A 89 12.16 22.14 14.72
CA VAL A 89 10.81 22.71 14.50
C VAL A 89 9.84 21.71 13.85
N SER A 90 10.21 20.44 13.75
CA SER A 90 9.39 19.40 13.16
C SER A 90 8.87 18.42 14.20
N ASP A 91 7.73 17.83 13.93
CA ASP A 91 7.08 16.84 14.79
C ASP A 91 7.57 15.42 14.53
N VAL A 92 7.84 15.12 13.27
CA VAL A 92 8.21 13.79 12.80
C VAL A 92 9.38 13.90 11.83
N LEU A 93 10.34 12.98 11.94
CA LEU A 93 11.36 12.70 10.95
C LEU A 93 11.16 11.27 10.46
N VAL A 94 11.00 11.09 9.15
CA VAL A 94 10.81 9.76 8.52
C VAL A 94 11.93 9.47 7.54
N GLU A 95 12.50 8.27 7.60
CA GLU A 95 13.52 7.80 6.65
C GLU A 95 13.34 6.31 6.31
N ASN A 96 13.87 5.88 5.17
CA ASN A 96 13.93 4.47 4.77
C ASN A 96 15.30 4.11 4.15
N PHE A 97 16.36 4.72 4.64
CA PHE A 97 17.72 4.44 4.21
C PHE A 97 18.22 3.09 4.72
N ALA A 98 19.37 2.66 4.20
CA ALA A 98 20.11 1.54 4.75
C ALA A 98 20.42 1.76 6.24
N PRO A 99 20.47 0.70 7.06
CA PRO A 99 20.74 0.81 8.49
C PRO A 99 21.97 1.67 8.81
N GLY A 100 21.85 2.58 9.78
CA GLY A 100 22.89 3.48 10.22
C GLY A 100 23.31 4.58 9.24
N ALA A 101 22.55 4.81 8.15
CA ALA A 101 22.91 5.83 7.15
C ALA A 101 22.87 7.26 7.71
N LEU A 102 21.86 7.61 8.52
CA LEU A 102 21.83 8.90 9.22
C LEU A 102 22.82 8.97 10.37
N ASP A 103 23.04 7.86 11.07
CA ASP A 103 24.01 7.80 12.17
C ASP A 103 25.42 8.14 11.67
N ARG A 104 25.83 7.61 10.51
CA ARG A 104 27.12 7.94 9.87
C ARG A 104 27.26 9.40 9.46
N GLN A 105 26.15 10.13 9.36
CA GLN A 105 26.13 11.58 9.10
C GLN A 105 26.13 12.42 10.39
N GLY A 106 26.09 11.75 11.56
CA GLY A 106 26.04 12.38 12.87
C GLY A 106 24.63 12.64 13.41
N PHE A 107 23.60 12.04 12.79
CA PHE A 107 22.21 12.15 13.21
C PHE A 107 21.73 10.84 13.81
N THR A 108 22.36 10.42 14.92
CA THR A 108 21.89 9.29 15.73
C THR A 108 20.58 9.65 16.44
N TRP A 109 19.85 8.65 16.92
CA TRP A 109 18.64 8.90 17.71
C TRP A 109 18.91 9.82 18.92
N GLU A 110 20.02 9.64 19.62
CA GLU A 110 20.45 10.46 20.75
C GLU A 110 20.66 11.90 20.32
N THR A 111 21.31 12.16 19.19
CA THR A 111 21.51 13.49 18.62
C THR A 111 20.17 14.12 18.25
N ILE A 112 19.31 13.40 17.53
CA ILE A 112 18.00 13.88 17.08
C ILE A 112 17.13 14.23 18.29
N ARG A 113 17.07 13.37 19.30
CA ARG A 113 16.32 13.59 20.54
C ARG A 113 16.85 14.76 21.37
N THR A 114 18.17 14.99 21.33
CA THR A 114 18.77 16.14 22.01
C THR A 114 18.36 17.47 21.35
N ILE A 115 18.29 17.50 20.03
CA ILE A 115 17.83 18.66 19.27
C ILE A 115 16.34 18.94 19.55
N ASN A 116 15.52 17.89 19.51
CA ASN A 116 14.10 18.01 19.76
C ASN A 116 13.56 16.81 20.56
N PRO A 117 13.37 16.97 21.88
CA PRO A 117 12.88 15.88 22.75
C PRO A 117 11.45 15.40 22.43
N ARG A 118 10.69 16.16 21.64
CA ARG A 118 9.33 15.85 21.25
C ARG A 118 9.25 15.13 19.89
N ILE A 119 10.35 15.05 19.13
CA ILE A 119 10.33 14.50 17.78
C ILE A 119 10.03 13.00 17.78
N ILE A 120 9.22 12.56 16.85
CA ILE A 120 9.04 11.15 16.53
C ILE A 120 9.97 10.81 15.39
N TYR A 121 10.95 9.93 15.63
CA TYR A 121 11.88 9.46 14.61
C TYR A 121 11.42 8.10 14.08
N ALA A 122 10.95 8.05 12.85
CA ALA A 122 10.41 6.86 12.23
C ALA A 122 11.31 6.32 11.13
N SER A 123 11.53 5.02 11.13
CA SER A 123 12.30 4.34 10.09
C SER A 123 11.57 3.13 9.52
N GLY A 124 11.53 3.05 8.17
CA GLY A 124 11.07 1.87 7.43
C GLY A 124 12.27 1.07 6.92
N LYS A 125 12.34 -0.21 7.25
CA LYS A 125 13.46 -1.09 6.86
C LYS A 125 12.94 -2.33 6.13
N GLY A 126 13.81 -3.00 5.40
CA GLY A 126 13.47 -4.28 4.78
C GLY A 126 13.22 -5.37 5.82
N PHE A 127 14.11 -5.41 6.83
CA PHE A 127 14.10 -6.43 7.88
C PHE A 127 14.25 -5.78 9.26
N GLY A 128 13.68 -6.42 10.27
CA GLY A 128 13.84 -6.04 11.66
C GLY A 128 15.24 -6.40 12.20
N THR A 129 15.48 -6.07 13.47
CA THR A 129 16.72 -6.44 14.16
C THR A 129 16.92 -7.95 14.15
N GLY A 130 18.05 -8.41 13.65
CA GLY A 130 18.34 -9.83 13.52
C GLY A 130 19.35 -10.11 12.41
N PRO A 131 19.47 -11.37 11.98
CA PRO A 131 20.51 -11.80 11.02
C PRO A 131 20.34 -11.20 9.61
N TYR A 132 19.16 -10.66 9.30
CA TYR A 132 18.82 -10.11 7.97
C TYR A 132 18.85 -8.59 7.90
N ILE A 133 19.22 -7.88 8.99
CA ILE A 133 19.09 -6.42 9.08
C ILE A 133 19.83 -5.68 7.96
N ASP A 134 20.98 -6.21 7.53
CA ASP A 134 21.81 -5.61 6.46
C ASP A 134 21.45 -6.10 5.06
N CYS A 135 20.46 -7.00 4.94
CA CYS A 135 19.99 -7.47 3.65
C CYS A 135 19.21 -6.38 2.93
N LYS A 136 19.41 -6.31 1.61
CA LYS A 136 18.62 -5.39 0.77
C LYS A 136 17.22 -5.94 0.54
N ALA A 137 16.23 -5.08 0.64
CA ALA A 137 14.85 -5.42 0.37
C ALA A 137 14.21 -4.42 -0.61
N TYR A 138 13.30 -4.95 -1.39
CA TYR A 138 12.35 -4.26 -2.24
C TYR A 138 11.02 -5.00 -2.13
N GLU A 139 9.97 -4.49 -2.73
CA GLU A 139 8.63 -5.04 -2.73
C GLU A 139 8.56 -6.56 -2.81
N THR A 140 9.09 -7.15 -3.89
CA THR A 140 9.02 -8.61 -4.12
C THR A 140 9.91 -9.42 -3.17
N VAL A 141 11.03 -8.86 -2.71
CA VAL A 141 11.87 -9.48 -1.68
C VAL A 141 11.12 -9.57 -0.35
N ALA A 142 10.42 -8.51 0.02
CA ALA A 142 9.59 -8.50 1.22
C ALA A 142 8.42 -9.50 1.12
N GLN A 143 7.76 -9.59 -0.04
CA GLN A 143 6.73 -10.60 -0.28
C GLN A 143 7.27 -12.04 -0.13
N ALA A 144 8.48 -12.29 -0.65
CA ALA A 144 9.12 -13.61 -0.54
C ALA A 144 9.43 -13.96 0.93
N MET A 145 10.09 -13.04 1.64
CA MET A 145 10.55 -13.25 3.01
C MET A 145 9.44 -13.13 4.07
N GLY A 146 8.34 -12.44 3.75
CA GLY A 146 7.17 -12.27 4.62
C GLY A 146 6.08 -13.33 4.46
N GLY A 147 6.29 -14.33 3.58
CA GLY A 147 5.40 -15.48 3.44
C GLY A 147 4.27 -15.34 2.40
N SER A 148 4.08 -14.17 1.80
CA SER A 148 3.02 -13.97 0.81
C SER A 148 3.21 -14.84 -0.43
N MET A 149 4.43 -14.88 -0.99
CA MET A 149 4.69 -15.67 -2.20
C MET A 149 4.54 -17.17 -2.00
N SER A 150 4.83 -17.68 -0.79
CA SER A 150 4.70 -19.12 -0.49
C SER A 150 3.26 -19.61 -0.58
N THR A 151 2.29 -18.72 -0.39
CA THR A 151 0.85 -19.03 -0.38
C THR A 151 0.08 -18.43 -1.56
N THR A 152 0.77 -17.74 -2.48
CA THR A 152 0.19 -17.12 -3.69
C THR A 152 0.65 -17.86 -4.94
N GLY A 153 -0.26 -18.15 -5.84
CA GLY A 153 -0.02 -18.84 -7.11
C GLY A 153 -0.94 -20.04 -7.32
N LEU A 154 -0.86 -20.62 -8.51
CA LEU A 154 -1.56 -21.85 -8.84
C LEU A 154 -0.99 -23.03 -8.04
N ALA A 155 -1.81 -24.04 -7.82
CA ALA A 155 -1.45 -25.20 -7.00
C ALA A 155 -0.21 -25.93 -7.53
N ASP A 156 -0.11 -26.07 -8.85
CA ASP A 156 0.99 -26.71 -9.59
C ASP A 156 2.05 -25.73 -10.11
N GLY A 157 1.87 -24.44 -9.81
CA GLY A 157 2.76 -23.37 -10.26
C GLY A 157 3.89 -23.04 -9.28
N VAL A 158 4.76 -22.13 -9.70
CA VAL A 158 5.82 -21.55 -8.85
C VAL A 158 5.21 -20.53 -7.86
N PRO A 159 5.90 -20.22 -6.73
CA PRO A 159 5.53 -19.10 -5.86
C PRO A 159 5.40 -17.80 -6.66
N THR A 160 4.32 -17.07 -6.46
CA THR A 160 3.98 -15.88 -7.26
C THR A 160 3.78 -14.66 -6.36
N SER A 161 4.29 -13.50 -6.77
CA SER A 161 4.02 -12.24 -6.09
C SER A 161 2.61 -11.73 -6.42
N THR A 162 1.99 -10.99 -5.49
CA THR A 162 0.75 -10.27 -5.80
C THR A 162 1.05 -9.02 -6.62
N GLY A 163 0.09 -8.56 -7.43
CA GLY A 163 0.19 -7.28 -8.12
C GLY A 163 0.05 -6.05 -7.20
N ALA A 164 -0.57 -6.21 -6.04
CA ALA A 164 -0.65 -5.17 -5.04
C ALA A 164 0.69 -5.03 -4.29
N GLN A 165 1.13 -3.80 -4.08
CA GLN A 165 2.42 -3.48 -3.44
C GLN A 165 2.34 -3.63 -1.92
N ILE A 166 2.22 -4.88 -1.43
CA ILE A 166 2.02 -5.18 -0.01
C ILE A 166 3.31 -5.07 0.81
N GLY A 167 4.48 -5.24 0.17
CA GLY A 167 5.78 -5.03 0.79
C GLY A 167 6.06 -3.55 1.04
N ASP A 168 5.92 -2.72 0.02
CA ASP A 168 6.15 -1.27 0.12
C ASP A 168 4.93 -0.54 0.71
N SER A 169 3.86 -0.37 -0.05
CA SER A 169 2.70 0.41 0.39
C SER A 169 1.97 -0.23 1.57
N GLY A 170 1.94 -1.56 1.65
CA GLY A 170 1.42 -2.26 2.83
C GLY A 170 2.20 -1.93 4.09
N THR A 171 3.54 -1.86 4.01
CA THR A 171 4.39 -1.37 5.11
C THR A 171 4.15 0.11 5.37
N GLY A 172 3.96 0.92 4.33
CA GLY A 172 3.60 2.33 4.47
C GLY A 172 2.36 2.55 5.31
N ILE A 173 1.31 1.76 5.13
CA ILE A 173 0.09 1.81 5.96
C ILE A 173 0.38 1.47 7.43
N HIS A 174 1.21 0.45 7.70
CA HIS A 174 1.63 0.12 9.06
C HIS A 174 2.44 1.26 9.68
N LEU A 175 3.31 1.90 8.90
CA LEU A 175 4.09 3.06 9.36
C LEU A 175 3.18 4.24 9.71
N VAL A 176 2.14 4.53 8.93
CA VAL A 176 1.13 5.55 9.26
C VAL A 176 0.45 5.22 10.59
N ALA A 177 0.01 3.99 10.79
CA ALA A 177 -0.64 3.57 12.05
C ALA A 177 0.30 3.75 13.25
N ALA A 178 1.57 3.36 13.11
CA ALA A 178 2.58 3.50 14.17
C ALA A 178 2.90 4.98 14.46
N LEU A 179 3.00 5.83 13.42
CA LEU A 179 3.22 7.27 13.56
C LEU A 179 2.06 7.95 14.29
N LEU A 180 0.83 7.67 13.90
CA LEU A 180 -0.35 8.26 14.55
C LEU A 180 -0.47 7.81 16.02
N ALA A 181 -0.16 6.55 16.33
CA ALA A 181 -0.09 6.06 17.70
C ALA A 181 1.00 6.80 18.52
N ALA A 182 2.17 7.03 17.91
CA ALA A 182 3.25 7.78 18.54
C ALA A 182 2.89 9.27 18.77
N VAL A 183 2.17 9.89 17.83
CA VAL A 183 1.65 11.26 17.99
C VAL A 183 0.68 11.32 19.17
N ILE A 184 -0.30 10.42 19.24
CA ILE A 184 -1.27 10.36 20.34
C ILE A 184 -0.56 10.14 21.69
N GLN A 185 0.46 9.29 21.75
CA GLN A 185 1.25 9.06 22.96
C GLN A 185 2.05 10.31 23.34
N ARG A 186 2.65 10.99 22.36
CA ARG A 186 3.40 12.24 22.58
C ARG A 186 2.52 13.34 23.20
N GLU A 187 1.28 13.47 22.75
CA GLU A 187 0.34 14.46 23.32
C GLU A 187 0.06 14.19 24.81
N LYS A 188 0.11 12.94 25.25
CA LYS A 188 -0.08 12.55 26.65
C LYS A 188 1.20 12.70 27.49
N THR A 189 2.36 12.41 26.88
CA THR A 189 3.64 12.29 27.63
C THR A 189 4.56 13.50 27.49
N GLY A 190 4.31 14.35 26.50
CA GLY A 190 5.19 15.46 26.12
C GLY A 190 6.48 15.03 25.43
N ARG A 191 6.71 13.73 25.21
CA ARG A 191 7.96 13.18 24.66
C ARG A 191 7.75 12.42 23.37
N GLY A 192 8.67 12.63 22.41
CA GLY A 192 8.76 11.83 21.20
C GLY A 192 9.37 10.44 21.46
N GLN A 193 9.45 9.63 20.40
CA GLN A 193 9.99 8.28 20.48
C GLN A 193 10.54 7.83 19.12
N ARG A 194 11.30 6.73 19.13
CA ARG A 194 11.68 6.03 17.91
C ARG A 194 10.58 5.05 17.51
N VAL A 195 10.27 5.02 16.22
CA VAL A 195 9.31 4.12 15.59
C VAL A 195 10.04 3.35 14.49
N GLU A 196 9.92 2.04 14.48
CA GLU A 196 10.51 1.18 13.44
C GLU A 196 9.45 0.23 12.90
N VAL A 197 9.45 0.08 11.57
CA VAL A 197 8.67 -0.95 10.88
C VAL A 197 9.58 -1.69 9.90
N ALA A 198 9.37 -3.00 9.76
CA ALA A 198 10.09 -3.82 8.79
C ALA A 198 9.11 -4.37 7.76
N MET A 199 9.52 -4.35 6.48
CA MET A 199 8.70 -4.87 5.38
C MET A 199 8.34 -6.34 5.59
N GLN A 200 9.29 -7.17 6.00
CA GLN A 200 9.06 -8.58 6.29
C GLN A 200 7.95 -8.78 7.33
N ASP A 201 8.01 -8.04 8.44
CA ASP A 201 7.07 -8.16 9.56
C ASP A 201 5.66 -7.70 9.14
N CYS A 202 5.59 -6.63 8.36
CA CYS A 202 4.33 -6.10 7.85
C CYS A 202 3.67 -7.07 6.86
N VAL A 203 4.44 -7.65 5.93
CA VAL A 203 3.92 -8.67 5.02
C VAL A 203 3.46 -9.91 5.79
N MET A 204 4.24 -10.38 6.77
CA MET A 204 3.86 -11.49 7.64
C MET A 204 2.55 -11.20 8.38
N ASN A 205 2.37 -9.98 8.90
CA ASN A 205 1.10 -9.57 9.52
C ASN A 205 -0.08 -9.62 8.53
N LEU A 206 0.12 -9.23 7.27
CA LEU A 206 -0.91 -9.37 6.24
C LEU A 206 -1.23 -10.83 5.90
N CYS A 207 -0.27 -11.74 6.08
CA CYS A 207 -0.43 -13.19 5.90
C CYS A 207 -0.98 -13.92 7.14
N ARG A 208 -1.38 -13.24 8.22
CA ARG A 208 -1.76 -13.87 9.51
C ARG A 208 -2.88 -14.93 9.41
N VAL A 209 -3.76 -14.82 8.42
CA VAL A 209 -4.80 -15.84 8.18
C VAL A 209 -4.18 -17.16 7.70
N LYS A 210 -3.13 -17.10 6.89
CA LYS A 210 -2.38 -18.29 6.46
C LYS A 210 -1.55 -18.88 7.60
N MET A 211 -1.07 -18.07 8.54
CA MET A 211 -0.44 -18.57 9.78
C MET A 211 -1.42 -19.36 10.64
N ARG A 212 -2.71 -18.97 10.70
CA ARG A 212 -3.76 -19.78 11.33
C ARG A 212 -3.85 -21.16 10.67
N ASP A 213 -3.84 -21.21 9.35
CA ASP A 213 -3.94 -22.46 8.59
C ASP A 213 -2.69 -23.33 8.81
N GLN A 214 -1.51 -22.72 8.88
CA GLN A 214 -0.27 -23.43 9.22
C GLN A 214 -0.34 -24.12 10.60
N GLN A 215 -0.93 -23.45 11.60
CA GLN A 215 -1.13 -24.07 12.92
C GLN A 215 -2.17 -25.20 12.88
N ARG A 216 -3.22 -25.06 12.07
CA ARG A 216 -4.24 -26.11 11.89
C ARG A 216 -3.68 -27.39 11.30
N LEU A 217 -2.65 -27.32 10.48
CA LEU A 217 -1.99 -28.50 9.89
C LEU A 217 -1.37 -29.43 10.94
N GLN A 218 -1.07 -28.93 12.16
CA GLN A 218 -0.63 -29.79 13.28
C GLN A 218 -1.68 -30.81 13.73
N HIS A 219 -2.95 -30.56 13.36
CA HIS A 219 -4.09 -31.43 13.70
C HIS A 219 -4.59 -32.26 12.49
N GLY A 220 -3.82 -32.29 11.41
CA GLY A 220 -4.11 -33.05 10.19
C GLY A 220 -4.34 -32.20 8.95
N PRO A 221 -4.52 -32.84 7.79
CA PRO A 221 -4.68 -32.15 6.52
C PRO A 221 -5.90 -31.23 6.48
N LEU A 222 -5.73 -30.07 5.87
CA LEU A 222 -6.82 -29.11 5.63
C LEU A 222 -7.69 -29.58 4.47
N LYS A 223 -8.88 -30.07 4.75
CA LYS A 223 -9.80 -30.68 3.77
C LYS A 223 -10.29 -29.69 2.72
N GLU A 224 -10.35 -28.42 3.08
CA GLU A 224 -10.80 -27.32 2.22
C GLU A 224 -9.77 -26.89 1.16
N TYR A 225 -8.54 -27.33 1.25
CA TYR A 225 -7.53 -27.05 0.23
C TYR A 225 -7.50 -28.15 -0.84
N PRO A 226 -7.60 -27.80 -2.14
CA PRO A 226 -7.63 -28.79 -3.20
C PRO A 226 -6.30 -29.53 -3.35
N ASN A 227 -5.18 -28.84 -3.11
CA ASN A 227 -3.85 -29.41 -3.22
C ASN A 227 -3.36 -29.93 -1.87
N LYS A 228 -3.07 -31.24 -1.79
CA LYS A 228 -2.62 -31.94 -0.57
C LYS A 228 -1.14 -32.32 -0.60
N GLU A 229 -0.42 -31.99 -1.65
CA GLU A 229 0.98 -32.42 -1.85
C GLU A 229 2.01 -31.48 -1.23
N PHE A 230 1.57 -30.50 -0.44
CA PHE A 230 2.46 -29.52 0.20
C PHE A 230 3.03 -29.97 1.55
N GLY A 231 2.80 -31.23 1.94
CA GLY A 231 3.32 -31.78 3.18
C GLY A 231 2.77 -31.03 4.41
N ASP A 232 3.67 -30.48 5.21
CA ASP A 232 3.38 -29.75 6.45
C ASP A 232 3.26 -28.24 6.29
N THR A 233 3.18 -27.74 5.05
CA THR A 233 3.05 -26.32 4.73
C THR A 233 1.69 -25.96 4.13
N VAL A 234 1.23 -24.72 4.33
CA VAL A 234 -0.01 -24.23 3.71
C VAL A 234 0.13 -24.17 2.19
N PRO A 235 -0.74 -24.85 1.43
CA PRO A 235 -0.61 -24.93 -0.02
C PRO A 235 -1.02 -23.61 -0.71
N ARG A 236 -0.48 -23.42 -1.92
CA ARG A 236 -1.05 -22.51 -2.90
C ARG A 236 -2.32 -23.12 -3.49
N SER A 237 -3.33 -22.32 -3.69
CA SER A 237 -4.63 -22.81 -4.18
C SER A 237 -5.20 -21.97 -5.33
N GLY A 238 -4.40 -21.10 -5.93
CA GLY A 238 -4.87 -20.19 -6.98
C GLY A 238 -6.03 -19.34 -6.50
N ASN A 239 -7.11 -19.33 -7.27
CA ASN A 239 -8.34 -18.62 -6.94
C ASN A 239 -9.29 -19.42 -6.05
N ALA A 240 -9.04 -20.70 -5.82
CA ALA A 240 -9.84 -21.50 -4.93
C ALA A 240 -9.64 -21.05 -3.49
N SER A 241 -10.67 -20.50 -2.86
CA SER A 241 -10.65 -20.23 -1.44
C SER A 241 -11.14 -21.44 -0.66
N GLY A 242 -10.41 -21.78 0.40
CA GLY A 242 -10.81 -22.87 1.31
C GLY A 242 -11.85 -22.43 2.32
N GLY A 243 -12.32 -23.41 3.10
CA GLY A 243 -13.24 -23.19 4.21
C GLY A 243 -14.72 -23.39 3.86
N GLY A 244 -15.59 -23.04 4.77
CA GLY A 244 -17.04 -23.22 4.62
C GLY A 244 -17.70 -22.34 3.57
N GLN A 245 -16.94 -21.48 2.90
CA GLN A 245 -17.39 -20.57 1.86
C GLN A 245 -16.43 -20.66 0.65
N PRO A 246 -16.47 -21.75 -0.12
CA PRO A 246 -15.59 -21.90 -1.26
C PRO A 246 -15.87 -20.84 -2.32
N GLY A 247 -14.81 -20.31 -2.93
CA GLY A 247 -14.88 -19.31 -3.99
C GLY A 247 -13.95 -19.65 -5.14
N ASN A 248 -14.29 -19.21 -6.34
CA ASN A 248 -13.45 -19.31 -7.51
C ASN A 248 -13.73 -18.20 -8.51
N ALA A 249 -12.79 -17.94 -9.42
CA ALA A 249 -12.95 -17.05 -10.56
C ALA A 249 -13.51 -17.80 -11.75
N LEU A 250 -14.66 -17.34 -12.26
CA LEU A 250 -15.41 -17.97 -13.34
C LEU A 250 -15.39 -17.08 -14.58
N LYS A 251 -15.27 -17.69 -15.76
CA LYS A 251 -15.32 -16.99 -17.05
C LYS A 251 -16.68 -16.38 -17.27
N CYS A 252 -16.70 -15.18 -17.84
CA CYS A 252 -17.89 -14.52 -18.34
C CYS A 252 -17.85 -14.38 -19.86
N LYS A 253 -18.94 -13.87 -20.44
CA LYS A 253 -19.02 -13.58 -21.87
C LYS A 253 -17.94 -12.57 -22.27
N GLY A 254 -17.40 -12.74 -23.49
CA GLY A 254 -16.38 -11.83 -24.06
C GLY A 254 -15.06 -12.54 -24.31
N GLY A 255 -14.57 -13.36 -23.37
CA GLY A 255 -13.36 -14.15 -23.50
C GLY A 255 -12.06 -13.35 -23.42
N GLY A 256 -12.13 -12.08 -22.97
CA GLY A 256 -10.95 -11.26 -22.69
C GLY A 256 -10.25 -11.67 -21.40
N GLN A 257 -9.04 -11.17 -21.19
CA GLN A 257 -8.19 -11.54 -20.04
C GLN A 257 -8.82 -11.23 -18.67
N ASN A 258 -9.76 -10.27 -18.59
CA ASN A 258 -10.43 -9.86 -17.36
C ASN A 258 -11.96 -10.10 -17.41
N ASP A 259 -12.44 -10.88 -18.40
CA ASP A 259 -13.86 -11.25 -18.48
C ASP A 259 -14.17 -12.42 -17.55
N TYR A 260 -13.97 -12.17 -16.24
CA TYR A 260 -14.18 -13.11 -15.16
C TYR A 260 -14.96 -12.44 -14.03
N ILE A 261 -15.60 -13.30 -13.24
CA ILE A 261 -16.24 -12.93 -11.97
C ILE A 261 -15.78 -13.85 -10.85
N TYR A 262 -15.44 -13.31 -9.69
CA TYR A 262 -15.20 -14.14 -8.52
C TYR A 262 -16.53 -14.40 -7.81
N VAL A 263 -16.84 -15.66 -7.53
CA VAL A 263 -18.10 -16.10 -6.91
C VAL A 263 -17.79 -16.91 -5.66
N ILE A 264 -18.52 -16.64 -4.57
CA ILE A 264 -18.42 -17.40 -3.32
C ILE A 264 -19.72 -18.18 -3.10
N ILE A 265 -19.64 -19.50 -2.95
CA ILE A 265 -20.77 -20.36 -2.64
C ILE A 265 -20.96 -20.41 -1.11
N GLN A 266 -21.81 -19.53 -0.58
CA GLN A 266 -22.25 -19.62 0.82
C GLN A 266 -23.40 -20.63 0.96
N PRO A 267 -23.59 -21.27 2.15
CA PRO A 267 -24.69 -22.22 2.35
C PRO A 267 -26.07 -21.72 1.92
N PRO A 268 -26.49 -20.48 2.27
CA PRO A 268 -27.78 -19.93 1.82
C PRO A 268 -27.87 -19.71 0.31
N GLY A 269 -26.74 -19.48 -0.38
CA GLY A 269 -26.69 -19.19 -1.80
C GLY A 269 -26.84 -20.42 -2.71
N TRP A 270 -26.64 -21.62 -2.20
CA TRP A 270 -26.66 -22.84 -3.02
C TRP A 270 -27.99 -23.05 -3.75
N LYS A 271 -29.08 -23.06 -3.02
CA LYS A 271 -30.43 -23.25 -3.60
C LYS A 271 -30.80 -22.19 -4.64
N PRO A 272 -30.63 -20.88 -4.37
CA PRO A 272 -30.84 -19.85 -5.39
C PRO A 272 -29.95 -20.01 -6.63
N LEU A 273 -28.68 -20.38 -6.46
CA LEU A 273 -27.75 -20.63 -7.57
C LEU A 273 -28.23 -21.80 -8.44
N MET A 274 -28.57 -22.93 -7.86
CA MET A 274 -29.02 -24.11 -8.62
C MET A 274 -30.34 -23.85 -9.34
N ASN A 275 -31.24 -23.06 -8.76
CA ASN A 275 -32.44 -22.59 -9.45
C ASN A 275 -32.11 -21.70 -10.65
N LEU A 276 -31.15 -20.76 -10.48
CA LEU A 276 -30.72 -19.84 -11.55
C LEU A 276 -30.12 -20.60 -12.75
N VAL A 277 -29.26 -21.56 -12.47
CA VAL A 277 -28.54 -22.31 -13.51
C VAL A 277 -29.33 -23.51 -14.05
N GLY A 278 -30.54 -23.75 -13.55
CA GLY A 278 -31.43 -24.82 -14.03
C GLY A 278 -31.03 -26.23 -13.57
N ARG A 279 -30.37 -26.34 -12.41
CA ARG A 279 -29.89 -27.61 -11.84
C ARG A 279 -30.53 -27.91 -10.48
N GLN A 280 -31.87 -27.81 -10.42
CA GLN A 280 -32.65 -27.96 -9.18
C GLN A 280 -32.47 -29.33 -8.53
N GLU A 281 -32.20 -30.37 -9.30
CA GLU A 281 -31.94 -31.72 -8.82
C GLU A 281 -30.79 -31.79 -7.83
N LEU A 282 -29.77 -30.94 -7.97
CA LEU A 282 -28.61 -30.90 -7.08
C LEU A 282 -28.89 -30.32 -5.69
N ILE A 283 -30.06 -29.70 -5.51
CA ILE A 283 -30.44 -29.10 -4.22
C ILE A 283 -30.65 -30.16 -3.15
N ALA A 284 -31.28 -31.27 -3.52
CA ALA A 284 -31.64 -32.37 -2.63
C ALA A 284 -30.70 -33.59 -2.76
N ASP A 285 -29.81 -33.59 -3.72
CA ASP A 285 -28.85 -34.68 -3.92
C ASP A 285 -27.86 -34.71 -2.75
N SER A 286 -27.71 -35.88 -2.14
CA SER A 286 -26.84 -36.10 -0.98
C SER A 286 -25.37 -35.75 -1.22
N ALA A 287 -24.88 -35.82 -2.47
CA ALA A 287 -23.54 -35.43 -2.88
C ALA A 287 -23.30 -33.90 -2.88
N TYR A 288 -24.39 -33.10 -2.92
CA TYR A 288 -24.30 -31.62 -3.05
C TYR A 288 -25.12 -30.87 -2.00
N ALA A 289 -25.98 -31.53 -1.25
CA ALA A 289 -26.95 -30.90 -0.35
C ALA A 289 -26.29 -30.10 0.78
N THR A 290 -25.14 -30.54 1.31
CA THR A 290 -24.43 -29.86 2.38
C THR A 290 -23.12 -29.22 1.92
N PRO A 291 -22.62 -28.20 2.61
CA PRO A 291 -21.30 -27.61 2.31
C PRO A 291 -20.17 -28.66 2.32
N GLU A 292 -20.21 -29.56 3.27
CA GLU A 292 -19.19 -30.62 3.44
C GLU A 292 -19.22 -31.61 2.29
N ALA A 293 -20.40 -31.99 1.84
CA ALA A 293 -20.58 -32.89 0.69
C ALA A 293 -20.00 -32.25 -0.58
N ARG A 294 -20.25 -30.96 -0.80
CA ARG A 294 -19.76 -30.22 -1.96
C ARG A 294 -18.23 -30.08 -2.02
N LEU A 295 -17.51 -30.20 -0.90
CA LEU A 295 -16.04 -30.04 -0.90
C LEU A 295 -15.32 -31.00 -1.87
N SER A 296 -15.86 -32.20 -2.09
CA SER A 296 -15.30 -33.16 -3.07
C SER A 296 -15.75 -32.91 -4.51
N HIS A 297 -16.68 -32.00 -4.74
CA HIS A 297 -17.30 -31.69 -6.04
C HIS A 297 -17.20 -30.21 -6.42
N LEU A 298 -16.27 -29.44 -5.81
CA LEU A 298 -16.21 -28.00 -6.02
C LEU A 298 -15.94 -27.61 -7.47
N ASP A 299 -15.07 -28.33 -8.17
CA ASP A 299 -14.78 -28.07 -9.59
C ASP A 299 -16.04 -28.25 -10.45
N GLU A 300 -16.83 -29.29 -10.18
CA GLU A 300 -18.09 -29.51 -10.85
C GLU A 300 -19.13 -28.42 -10.51
N CYS A 301 -19.26 -28.06 -9.23
CA CYS A 301 -20.17 -26.99 -8.80
C CYS A 301 -19.83 -25.66 -9.50
N PHE A 302 -18.54 -25.29 -9.55
CA PHE A 302 -18.11 -24.07 -10.22
C PHE A 302 -18.23 -24.18 -11.74
N GLY A 303 -17.97 -25.36 -12.33
CA GLY A 303 -18.18 -25.61 -13.77
C GLY A 303 -19.63 -25.39 -14.21
N ILE A 304 -20.60 -25.89 -13.43
CA ILE A 304 -22.03 -25.68 -13.68
C ILE A 304 -22.38 -24.19 -13.64
N ILE A 305 -21.85 -23.45 -12.67
CA ILE A 305 -22.10 -22.01 -12.57
C ILE A 305 -21.41 -21.27 -13.73
N GLU A 306 -20.19 -21.69 -14.11
CA GLU A 306 -19.43 -21.09 -15.21
C GLU A 306 -20.15 -21.25 -16.55
N GLU A 307 -20.80 -22.37 -16.82
CA GLU A 307 -21.62 -22.58 -18.03
C GLU A 307 -22.72 -21.51 -18.19
N TRP A 308 -23.22 -21.00 -17.07
CA TRP A 308 -24.19 -19.91 -17.06
C TRP A 308 -23.49 -18.55 -17.18
N THR A 309 -22.40 -18.28 -16.40
CA THR A 309 -21.74 -16.99 -16.42
C THR A 309 -21.11 -16.67 -17.78
N GLN A 310 -20.61 -17.66 -18.52
CA GLN A 310 -20.06 -17.49 -19.88
C GLN A 310 -21.06 -16.92 -20.90
N LYS A 311 -22.35 -16.99 -20.61
CA LYS A 311 -23.43 -16.45 -21.48
C LYS A 311 -23.76 -14.99 -21.19
N HIS A 312 -23.20 -14.41 -20.09
CA HIS A 312 -23.57 -13.11 -19.57
C HIS A 312 -22.32 -12.24 -19.33
N ASP A 313 -22.48 -10.91 -19.46
CA ASP A 313 -21.43 -9.96 -19.13
C ASP A 313 -21.19 -9.95 -17.61
N LYS A 314 -19.93 -9.79 -17.19
CA LYS A 314 -19.52 -9.88 -15.77
C LYS A 314 -20.29 -8.93 -14.83
N LEU A 315 -20.65 -7.72 -15.31
CA LEU A 315 -21.45 -6.77 -14.53
C LEU A 315 -22.93 -7.20 -14.40
N ASP A 316 -23.49 -7.83 -15.43
CA ASP A 316 -24.87 -8.36 -15.37
C ASP A 316 -24.95 -9.63 -14.54
N VAL A 317 -23.90 -10.46 -14.57
CA VAL A 317 -23.74 -11.57 -13.62
C VAL A 317 -23.72 -11.06 -12.19
N MET A 318 -22.91 -10.04 -11.89
CA MET A 318 -22.85 -9.44 -10.55
C MET A 318 -24.22 -8.93 -10.08
N LYS A 319 -24.92 -8.18 -10.93
CA LYS A 319 -26.28 -7.67 -10.59
C LYS A 319 -27.27 -8.81 -10.30
N THR A 320 -27.19 -9.90 -11.07
CA THR A 320 -28.10 -11.04 -10.93
C THR A 320 -27.79 -11.82 -9.65
N LEU A 321 -26.51 -12.14 -9.39
CA LEU A 321 -26.09 -12.90 -8.21
C LEU A 321 -26.32 -12.11 -6.91
N ASN A 322 -26.11 -10.80 -6.91
CA ASN A 322 -26.38 -9.95 -5.73
C ASN A 322 -27.87 -9.94 -5.36
N LYS A 323 -28.80 -9.98 -6.33
CA LYS A 323 -30.26 -10.12 -6.05
C LYS A 323 -30.60 -11.44 -5.37
N LEU A 324 -29.75 -12.45 -5.53
CA LEU A 324 -29.88 -13.75 -4.89
C LEU A 324 -29.08 -13.87 -3.58
N ASN A 325 -28.49 -12.76 -3.09
CA ASN A 325 -27.58 -12.72 -1.95
C ASN A 325 -26.38 -13.67 -2.09
N VAL A 326 -25.87 -13.85 -3.32
CA VAL A 326 -24.65 -14.59 -3.60
C VAL A 326 -23.49 -13.62 -3.71
N PRO A 327 -22.50 -13.67 -2.82
CA PRO A 327 -21.33 -12.80 -2.87
C PRO A 327 -20.52 -13.04 -4.15
N CYS A 328 -20.29 -11.98 -4.90
CA CYS A 328 -19.50 -12.03 -6.12
C CYS A 328 -18.92 -10.66 -6.46
N GLY A 329 -17.85 -10.64 -7.26
CA GLY A 329 -17.24 -9.41 -7.79
C GLY A 329 -16.61 -9.65 -9.15
N PRO A 330 -16.87 -8.81 -10.16
CA PRO A 330 -16.22 -8.88 -11.45
C PRO A 330 -14.72 -8.58 -11.32
N ILE A 331 -13.89 -9.26 -12.11
CA ILE A 331 -12.47 -8.94 -12.20
C ILE A 331 -12.33 -7.67 -13.03
N MET A 332 -12.03 -6.56 -12.38
CA MET A 332 -11.89 -5.25 -13.02
C MET A 332 -10.43 -5.01 -13.42
N SER A 333 -10.21 -4.62 -14.66
CA SER A 333 -8.92 -4.10 -15.10
C SER A 333 -8.68 -2.70 -14.54
N LEU A 334 -7.42 -2.26 -14.47
CA LEU A 334 -7.10 -0.89 -14.06
C LEU A 334 -7.73 0.16 -14.99
N LYS A 335 -7.87 -0.15 -16.29
CA LYS A 335 -8.56 0.72 -17.24
C LYS A 335 -10.03 0.90 -16.84
N GLU A 336 -10.75 -0.19 -16.58
CA GLU A 336 -12.15 -0.14 -16.17
C GLU A 336 -12.32 0.61 -14.84
N LEU A 337 -11.40 0.43 -13.89
CA LEU A 337 -11.41 1.17 -12.61
C LEU A 337 -11.17 2.67 -12.82
N MET A 338 -10.24 3.05 -13.70
CA MET A 338 -9.97 4.46 -14.01
C MET A 338 -11.15 5.15 -14.73
N GLU A 339 -12.00 4.40 -15.40
CA GLU A 339 -13.18 4.89 -16.14
C GLU A 339 -14.49 4.74 -15.35
N ASP A 340 -14.46 4.09 -14.17
CA ASP A 340 -15.65 3.84 -13.36
C ASP A 340 -16.20 5.14 -12.75
N SER A 341 -17.41 5.52 -13.19
CA SER A 341 -18.07 6.75 -12.75
C SER A 341 -18.36 6.80 -11.25
N SER A 342 -18.55 5.64 -10.60
CA SER A 342 -18.74 5.55 -9.15
C SER A 342 -17.43 5.84 -8.41
N LEU A 343 -16.30 5.38 -8.91
CA LEU A 343 -14.98 5.70 -8.33
C LEU A 343 -14.63 7.17 -8.53
N VAL A 344 -14.91 7.72 -9.71
CA VAL A 344 -14.72 9.15 -10.00
C VAL A 344 -15.60 10.01 -9.08
N SER A 345 -16.90 9.70 -8.98
CA SER A 345 -17.84 10.48 -8.15
C SER A 345 -17.50 10.45 -6.66
N ARG A 346 -16.84 9.39 -6.18
CA ARG A 346 -16.39 9.26 -4.79
C ARG A 346 -14.99 9.82 -4.55
N GLY A 347 -14.34 10.39 -5.56
CA GLY A 347 -12.99 10.91 -5.47
C GLY A 347 -11.89 9.85 -5.29
N MET A 348 -12.19 8.57 -5.65
CA MET A 348 -11.20 7.50 -5.64
C MET A 348 -10.36 7.47 -6.91
N VAL A 349 -10.86 8.07 -7.98
CA VAL A 349 -10.14 8.36 -9.21
C VAL A 349 -10.25 9.86 -9.43
N VAL A 350 -9.10 10.53 -9.52
CA VAL A 350 -9.00 11.99 -9.63
C VAL A 350 -8.09 12.38 -10.78
N ASP A 351 -8.43 13.47 -11.44
CA ASP A 351 -7.58 14.13 -12.43
C ASP A 351 -6.80 15.24 -11.72
N VAL A 352 -5.48 15.26 -11.89
CA VAL A 352 -4.57 16.21 -11.24
C VAL A 352 -3.80 16.97 -12.30
N GLU A 353 -3.80 18.30 -12.19
CA GLU A 353 -3.02 19.18 -13.06
C GLU A 353 -1.57 19.24 -12.57
N HIS A 354 -0.62 18.89 -13.44
CA HIS A 354 0.80 18.97 -13.16
C HIS A 354 1.45 20.00 -14.11
N PRO A 355 2.27 20.95 -13.60
CA PRO A 355 2.77 22.07 -14.39
C PRO A 355 3.51 21.70 -15.67
N GLN A 356 4.24 20.58 -15.66
CA GLN A 356 5.06 20.15 -16.80
C GLN A 356 4.42 19.00 -17.59
N ARG A 357 3.59 18.16 -16.94
CA ARG A 357 2.99 16.97 -17.53
C ARG A 357 1.61 17.25 -18.14
N GLY A 358 0.92 18.28 -17.68
CA GLY A 358 -0.51 18.47 -17.91
C GLY A 358 -1.34 17.57 -16.99
N THR A 359 -2.60 17.35 -17.35
CA THR A 359 -3.53 16.51 -16.56
C THR A 359 -3.12 15.05 -16.58
N PHE A 360 -3.04 14.44 -15.41
CA PHE A 360 -2.91 13.00 -15.28
C PHE A 360 -3.94 12.44 -14.30
N ARG A 361 -4.37 11.21 -14.55
CA ARG A 361 -5.34 10.51 -13.70
C ARG A 361 -4.64 9.62 -12.68
N THR A 362 -5.06 9.71 -11.41
CA THR A 362 -4.47 8.95 -10.32
C THR A 362 -5.50 8.50 -9.30
N VAL A 363 -5.08 7.67 -8.35
CA VAL A 363 -5.88 7.27 -7.21
C VAL A 363 -6.03 8.45 -6.22
N GLY A 364 -7.24 8.66 -5.73
CA GLY A 364 -7.52 9.58 -4.63
C GLY A 364 -7.26 8.96 -3.26
N CYS A 365 -7.45 9.77 -2.21
CA CYS A 365 -7.30 9.28 -0.85
C CYS A 365 -8.42 8.30 -0.48
N PRO A 366 -8.10 7.07 -0.05
CA PRO A 366 -9.12 6.09 0.35
C PRO A 366 -9.70 6.34 1.75
N LEU A 367 -9.16 7.34 2.48
CA LEU A 367 -9.58 7.66 3.84
C LEU A 367 -10.55 8.85 3.82
N HIS A 368 -11.81 8.57 4.03
CA HIS A 368 -12.87 9.60 4.02
C HIS A 368 -13.25 9.99 5.45
N LEU A 369 -12.89 11.22 5.86
CA LEU A 369 -13.29 11.81 7.13
C LEU A 369 -14.35 12.89 6.86
N SER A 370 -15.50 12.83 7.54
CA SER A 370 -16.63 13.75 7.30
C SER A 370 -16.25 15.22 7.47
N ASP A 371 -15.39 15.51 8.46
CA ASP A 371 -15.04 16.87 8.86
C ASP A 371 -13.64 17.31 8.39
N SER A 372 -12.95 16.45 7.62
CA SER A 372 -11.62 16.71 7.06
C SER A 372 -11.51 16.19 5.64
N PRO A 373 -12.22 16.79 4.68
CA PRO A 373 -12.21 16.36 3.29
C PRO A 373 -10.81 16.52 2.69
N VAL A 374 -10.40 15.54 1.87
CA VAL A 374 -9.12 15.54 1.17
C VAL A 374 -9.27 16.15 -0.22
N GLU A 375 -8.36 17.06 -0.55
CA GLU A 375 -8.12 17.55 -1.92
C GLU A 375 -6.78 17.00 -2.38
N VAL A 376 -6.75 16.27 -3.49
CA VAL A 376 -5.49 15.78 -4.06
C VAL A 376 -4.88 16.86 -4.93
N LYS A 377 -3.68 17.31 -4.55
CA LYS A 377 -2.89 18.31 -5.28
C LYS A 377 -1.74 17.62 -6.00
N THR A 378 -1.11 18.31 -6.93
CA THR A 378 0.06 17.80 -7.62
C THR A 378 1.23 17.53 -6.68
N SER A 379 2.19 16.73 -7.16
CA SER A 379 3.50 16.60 -6.50
C SER A 379 4.36 17.84 -6.76
N PRO A 380 5.30 18.19 -5.88
CA PRO A 380 6.20 19.32 -6.09
C PRO A 380 7.29 18.98 -7.11
N GLY A 381 7.77 19.98 -7.83
CA GLY A 381 9.04 19.95 -8.52
C GLY A 381 10.22 19.81 -7.56
N LEU A 382 11.38 19.41 -8.07
CA LEU A 382 12.60 19.25 -7.24
C LEU A 382 13.02 20.59 -6.62
N GLY A 383 12.97 20.69 -5.29
CA GLY A 383 13.33 21.87 -4.53
C GLY A 383 12.40 23.07 -4.73
N GLU A 384 11.21 22.87 -5.28
CA GLU A 384 10.25 23.92 -5.60
C GLU A 384 10.00 24.88 -4.42
N HIS A 385 10.02 24.37 -3.21
CA HIS A 385 9.71 25.13 -1.99
C HIS A 385 10.97 25.42 -1.13
N THR A 386 12.18 25.29 -1.71
CA THR A 386 13.42 25.43 -0.92
C THR A 386 13.52 26.78 -0.24
N ASP A 387 13.36 27.87 -0.97
CA ASP A 387 13.50 29.22 -0.40
C ASP A 387 12.36 29.52 0.58
N GLU A 388 11.12 29.21 0.23
CA GLU A 388 9.95 29.33 1.11
C GLU A 388 10.14 28.60 2.45
N ILE A 389 10.59 27.34 2.42
CA ILE A 389 10.82 26.55 3.64
C ILE A 389 11.96 27.14 4.48
N LEU A 390 13.04 27.61 3.84
CA LEU A 390 14.14 28.23 4.55
C LEU A 390 13.74 29.57 5.19
N GLU A 391 12.91 30.37 4.55
CA GLU A 391 12.39 31.62 5.11
C GLU A 391 11.38 31.36 6.22
N GLU A 392 10.31 30.62 5.93
CA GLU A 392 9.17 30.45 6.83
C GLU A 392 9.45 29.53 8.03
N VAL A 393 10.19 28.44 7.78
CA VAL A 393 10.38 27.35 8.76
C VAL A 393 11.71 27.48 9.49
N VAL A 394 12.78 27.83 8.77
CA VAL A 394 14.15 27.96 9.34
C VAL A 394 14.46 29.38 9.80
N GLY A 395 13.78 30.38 9.26
CA GLY A 395 13.96 31.79 9.57
C GLY A 395 15.20 32.41 8.91
N TYR A 396 15.62 31.89 7.73
CA TYR A 396 16.72 32.44 6.98
C TYR A 396 16.29 33.68 6.18
N GLY A 397 17.17 34.67 6.11
CA GLY A 397 17.05 35.77 5.16
C GLY A 397 17.67 35.44 3.81
N GLY A 398 17.36 36.22 2.78
CA GLY A 398 17.87 35.99 1.40
C GLY A 398 19.38 35.86 1.29
N ALA A 399 20.16 36.59 2.11
CA ALA A 399 21.62 36.47 2.13
C ALA A 399 22.12 35.12 2.66
N GLU A 400 21.43 34.55 3.65
CA GLU A 400 21.76 33.23 4.21
C GLU A 400 21.40 32.12 3.23
N ILE A 401 20.29 32.26 2.51
CA ILE A 401 19.85 31.33 1.45
C ILE A 401 20.84 31.35 0.29
N ALA A 402 21.24 32.54 -0.18
CA ALA A 402 22.24 32.68 -1.24
C ALA A 402 23.56 31.99 -0.85
N LYS A 403 24.03 32.24 0.39
CA LYS A 403 25.23 31.60 0.92
C LYS A 403 25.09 30.07 1.01
N ALA A 404 23.96 29.55 1.44
CA ALA A 404 23.72 28.10 1.49
C ALA A 404 23.78 27.46 0.09
N ARG A 405 23.35 28.20 -0.93
CA ARG A 405 23.40 27.78 -2.34
C ARG A 405 24.84 27.79 -2.86
N GLU A 406 25.62 28.84 -2.56
CA GLU A 406 27.05 28.91 -2.90
C GLU A 406 27.87 27.80 -2.24
N GLU A 407 27.53 27.42 -1.01
CA GLU A 407 28.17 26.35 -0.28
C GLU A 407 27.73 24.93 -0.72
N GLY A 408 26.83 24.83 -1.71
CA GLY A 408 26.29 23.57 -2.23
C GLY A 408 25.45 22.79 -1.23
N ALA A 409 24.84 23.51 -0.28
CA ALA A 409 23.95 22.90 0.72
C ALA A 409 22.52 22.73 0.22
N ILE A 410 22.07 23.59 -0.72
CA ILE A 410 20.71 23.59 -1.30
C ILE A 410 20.76 23.71 -2.80
#